data_2279cc2a3bad3c0cfccab013fc13f65c
#
_entry.id   2279cc2a3bad3c0cfccab013fc13f65c
#
_cell.length_a   1.000
_cell.length_b   1.000
_cell.length_c   1.000
_cell.angle_alpha   90.00
_cell.angle_beta   90.00
_cell.angle_gamma   90.00
#
_symmetry.space_group_name_H-M   'P 1'
#
loop_
_entity.id
_entity.type
_entity.pdbx_description
1 polymer ?
#
loop_
_entity_poly.entity_id
_entity_poly.type
_entity_poly.pdbx_seq_one_letter_code
_entity_poly.pdbx_strand_id
1 'polypeptide(L)'
;GKNLVLLRIGDSDLVDLVTTLCLYAVEAQKIRRRLLQQDSIPVLQSLLERDDAPEGEEAMELLGFDEDEARQLVKIWPDHTLVRLNEIARHREMFTIDVRRQRQNYSNRRMSLWTSQVADATRHLLGLAPSELPPEVGVHIVSSNTHSVTNCLNPWFRVNGPKIRAWARERDHPDLRVEWNFDDDALYSIARSYFKEEKFAARELEQVGREYGIRRLRDTASTGIEVQLIDLSQLTDAEVDREIGAVGKQNRDIIVNIDYAFGEQAEHIIRNLLMLFGRSVRSVNFLGKAGALLGRRGDVLAPTAFIEQSTELFQPLPEQPKESLQGLRDRLEGNEVHTGPMLTAEGTLLQNRLMLNFYRHIWQTVGIEMEGTHYYRQILESSQLGVVSEEARLRFFYYVSDKPLETKANLSARLEPHEGVPPLYAITRQILSEIVAEGNNGQENA
;
A
#
# COMPACT_ATOMS: atom_id res chain seq x y z
N GLY A 1 23.39 23.75 -11.51
CA GLY A 1 23.76 23.21 -10.20
C GLY A 1 23.86 21.70 -10.22
N LYS A 2 24.53 21.10 -9.23
CA LYS A 2 24.52 19.65 -9.03
C LYS A 2 23.65 19.35 -7.82
N ASN A 3 22.65 18.50 -7.99
CA ASN A 3 21.80 18.02 -6.90
C ASN A 3 22.13 16.54 -6.62
N LEU A 4 22.19 16.18 -5.36
CA LEU A 4 22.32 14.80 -4.92
C LEU A 4 20.97 14.33 -4.40
N VAL A 5 20.44 13.28 -5.02
CA VAL A 5 19.22 12.61 -4.56
C VAL A 5 19.61 11.26 -3.98
N LEU A 6 19.24 11.03 -2.73
CA LEU A 6 19.44 9.75 -2.06
C LEU A 6 18.12 8.99 -2.12
N LEU A 7 18.10 7.91 -2.90
CA LEU A 7 16.98 6.97 -2.92
C LEU A 7 17.17 5.96 -1.79
N ARG A 8 16.10 5.69 -1.08
CA ARG A 8 16.19 4.83 0.10
C ARG A 8 16.44 3.39 -0.28
N ILE A 9 15.74 2.88 -1.28
CA ILE A 9 15.74 1.44 -1.60
C ILE A 9 15.13 1.22 -2.99
N GLY A 10 15.71 0.26 -3.71
CA GLY A 10 15.12 -0.41 -4.85
C GLY A 10 15.24 0.29 -6.20
N ASP A 11 15.15 -0.53 -7.23
CA ASP A 11 15.19 -0.07 -8.61
C ASP A 11 13.89 0.67 -9.00
N SER A 12 12.76 0.35 -8.36
CA SER A 12 11.48 1.04 -8.59
C SER A 12 11.55 2.53 -8.30
N ASP A 13 12.13 2.93 -7.17
CA ASP A 13 12.29 4.35 -6.82
C ASP A 13 13.18 5.09 -7.83
N LEU A 14 14.21 4.41 -8.35
CA LEU A 14 15.09 4.96 -9.36
C LEU A 14 14.35 5.13 -10.69
N VAL A 15 13.61 4.12 -11.12
CA VAL A 15 12.81 4.15 -12.36
C VAL A 15 11.77 5.28 -12.28
N ASP A 16 11.02 5.37 -11.19
CA ASP A 16 10.02 6.42 -11.00
C ASP A 16 10.64 7.82 -10.98
N LEU A 17 11.79 8.00 -10.31
CA LEU A 17 12.49 9.28 -10.30
C LEU A 17 12.97 9.68 -11.72
N VAL A 18 13.64 8.76 -12.41
CA VAL A 18 14.16 9.04 -13.77
C VAL A 18 13.02 9.33 -14.73
N THR A 19 11.95 8.53 -14.69
CA THR A 19 10.77 8.70 -15.52
C THR A 19 10.08 10.04 -15.22
N THR A 20 9.91 10.40 -13.96
CA THR A 20 9.34 11.70 -13.54
C THR A 20 10.15 12.86 -14.12
N LEU A 21 11.47 12.82 -14.01
CA LEU A 21 12.35 13.86 -14.57
C LEU A 21 12.28 13.93 -16.10
N CYS A 22 12.22 12.77 -16.77
CA CYS A 22 12.07 12.69 -18.22
C CYS A 22 10.71 13.29 -18.67
N LEU A 23 9.61 12.90 -18.01
CA LEU A 23 8.28 13.43 -18.31
C LEU A 23 8.22 14.95 -18.08
N TYR A 24 8.77 15.43 -16.96
CA TYR A 24 8.88 16.86 -16.70
C TYR A 24 9.64 17.58 -17.83
N ALA A 25 10.77 17.05 -18.26
CA ALA A 25 11.57 17.65 -19.33
C ALA A 25 10.81 17.68 -20.67
N VAL A 26 10.05 16.63 -20.98
CA VAL A 26 9.20 16.55 -22.18
C VAL A 26 8.09 17.59 -22.14
N GLU A 27 7.36 17.67 -21.02
CA GLU A 27 6.27 18.66 -20.87
C GLU A 27 6.79 20.09 -20.85
N ALA A 28 7.90 20.36 -20.18
CA ALA A 28 8.56 21.66 -20.20
C ALA A 28 8.98 22.07 -21.65
N GLN A 29 9.44 21.13 -22.47
CA GLN A 29 9.74 21.39 -23.88
C GLN A 29 8.49 21.68 -24.71
N LYS A 30 7.38 20.98 -24.47
CA LYS A 30 6.10 21.25 -25.14
C LYS A 30 5.60 22.64 -24.81
N ILE A 31 5.54 23.00 -23.54
CA ILE A 31 5.16 24.34 -23.05
C ILE A 31 6.03 25.42 -23.71
N ARG A 32 7.35 25.26 -23.70
CA ARG A 32 8.28 26.21 -24.30
C ARG A 32 8.03 26.36 -25.80
N ARG A 33 7.88 25.27 -26.55
CA ARG A 33 7.58 25.32 -27.99
C ARG A 33 6.28 26.07 -28.27
N ARG A 34 5.26 25.86 -27.45
CA ARG A 34 3.96 26.54 -27.60
C ARG A 34 4.10 28.03 -27.37
N LEU A 35 4.74 28.45 -26.28
CA LEU A 35 5.00 29.85 -25.97
C LEU A 35 5.83 30.58 -27.08
N LEU A 36 6.77 29.88 -27.69
CA LEU A 36 7.58 30.39 -28.78
C LEU A 36 6.78 30.46 -30.10
N GLN A 37 5.96 29.47 -30.43
CA GLN A 37 5.20 29.41 -31.66
C GLN A 37 4.06 30.45 -31.72
N GLN A 38 3.52 30.83 -30.59
CA GLN A 38 2.42 31.79 -30.47
C GLN A 38 2.90 33.21 -30.15
N ASP A 39 4.21 33.47 -30.16
CA ASP A 39 4.79 34.72 -29.72
C ASP A 39 4.31 35.20 -28.34
N SER A 40 3.98 34.23 -27.45
CA SER A 40 3.38 34.52 -26.14
C SER A 40 4.38 34.95 -25.08
N ILE A 41 5.70 34.92 -25.35
CA ILE A 41 6.71 35.30 -24.37
C ILE A 41 6.59 36.77 -23.96
N PRO A 42 6.41 37.75 -24.88
CA PRO A 42 6.18 39.14 -24.51
C PRO A 42 4.89 39.32 -23.68
N VAL A 43 3.83 38.57 -23.99
CA VAL A 43 2.58 38.57 -23.22
C VAL A 43 2.81 38.07 -21.82
N LEU A 44 3.53 36.94 -21.66
CA LEU A 44 3.90 36.38 -20.35
C LEU A 44 4.71 37.37 -19.50
N GLN A 45 5.66 38.09 -20.10
CA GLN A 45 6.42 39.10 -19.41
C GLN A 45 5.56 40.29 -18.97
N SER A 46 4.65 40.75 -19.84
CA SER A 46 3.72 41.83 -19.50
C SER A 46 2.76 41.42 -18.36
N LEU A 47 2.30 40.16 -18.33
CA LEU A 47 1.45 39.64 -17.24
C LEU A 47 2.19 39.59 -15.90
N LEU A 48 3.50 39.31 -15.92
CA LEU A 48 4.31 39.28 -14.69
C LEU A 48 4.68 40.66 -14.13
N GLU A 49 4.63 41.71 -14.97
CA GLU A 49 5.01 43.07 -14.59
C GLU A 49 3.82 43.93 -14.14
N ARG A 50 2.60 43.48 -14.34
CA ARG A 50 1.37 44.24 -14.05
C ARG A 50 0.72 43.75 -12.76
N ASP A 51 0.43 44.65 -11.83
CA ASP A 51 -0.30 44.35 -10.58
C ASP A 51 -1.79 44.02 -10.82
N ASP A 52 -2.35 44.46 -11.95
CA ASP A 52 -3.75 44.20 -12.37
C ASP A 52 -3.88 43.12 -13.43
N ALA A 53 -2.87 42.26 -13.58
CA ALA A 53 -2.90 41.19 -14.56
C ALA A 53 -3.94 40.13 -14.21
N PRO A 54 -4.63 39.54 -15.21
CA PRO A 54 -5.48 38.39 -14.96
C PRO A 54 -4.65 37.21 -14.40
N GLU A 55 -5.25 36.47 -13.51
CA GLU A 55 -4.63 35.31 -12.87
C GLU A 55 -5.37 34.02 -13.28
N GLY A 56 -4.81 32.88 -12.90
CA GLY A 56 -5.46 31.61 -13.09
C GLY A 56 -5.66 31.20 -14.56
N GLU A 57 -6.83 30.65 -14.87
CA GLU A 57 -7.15 30.10 -16.19
C GLU A 57 -7.21 31.20 -17.28
N GLU A 58 -7.69 32.38 -16.95
CA GLU A 58 -7.77 33.51 -17.86
C GLU A 58 -6.38 33.94 -18.38
N ALA A 59 -5.39 33.99 -17.50
CA ALA A 59 -4.02 34.27 -17.89
C ALA A 59 -3.44 33.19 -18.82
N MET A 60 -3.82 31.94 -18.62
CA MET A 60 -3.37 30.82 -19.49
C MET A 60 -3.99 30.88 -20.86
N GLU A 61 -5.27 31.27 -20.98
CA GLU A 61 -5.94 31.49 -22.27
C GLU A 61 -5.27 32.60 -23.09
N LEU A 62 -4.86 33.71 -22.44
CA LEU A 62 -4.10 34.78 -23.09
C LEU A 62 -2.73 34.33 -23.62
N LEU A 63 -2.15 33.30 -23.01
CA LEU A 63 -0.91 32.67 -23.47
C LEU A 63 -1.15 31.58 -24.52
N GLY A 64 -2.42 31.36 -24.91
CA GLY A 64 -2.79 30.43 -25.97
C GLY A 64 -2.93 28.98 -25.53
N PHE A 65 -3.05 28.70 -24.24
CA PHE A 65 -3.43 27.37 -23.76
C PHE A 65 -4.95 27.14 -23.92
N ASP A 66 -5.34 25.90 -24.20
CA ASP A 66 -6.77 25.58 -24.20
C ASP A 66 -7.28 25.44 -22.75
N GLU A 67 -8.62 25.40 -22.60
CA GLU A 67 -9.29 25.39 -21.30
C GLU A 67 -8.82 24.23 -20.39
N ASP A 68 -8.66 23.02 -20.97
CA ASP A 68 -8.21 21.85 -20.20
C ASP A 68 -6.76 21.97 -19.76
N GLU A 69 -5.89 22.46 -20.62
CA GLU A 69 -4.47 22.74 -20.32
C GLU A 69 -4.32 23.86 -19.29
N ALA A 70 -5.07 24.96 -19.45
CA ALA A 70 -5.11 26.09 -18.52
C ALA A 70 -5.48 25.61 -17.10
N ARG A 71 -6.56 24.87 -17.00
CA ARG A 71 -7.02 24.27 -15.73
C ARG A 71 -5.96 23.35 -15.09
N GLN A 72 -5.28 22.53 -15.88
CA GLN A 72 -4.24 21.63 -15.39
C GLN A 72 -3.02 22.39 -14.88
N LEU A 73 -2.54 23.40 -15.59
CA LEU A 73 -1.40 24.21 -15.20
C LEU A 73 -1.67 24.99 -13.91
N VAL A 74 -2.85 25.61 -13.79
CA VAL A 74 -3.25 26.32 -12.57
C VAL A 74 -3.38 25.37 -11.39
N LYS A 75 -3.89 24.16 -11.61
CA LYS A 75 -4.00 23.13 -10.55
C LYS A 75 -2.62 22.68 -10.03
N ILE A 76 -1.59 22.64 -10.89
CA ILE A 76 -0.24 22.24 -10.49
C ILE A 76 0.45 23.34 -9.67
N TRP A 77 0.27 24.61 -10.06
CA TRP A 77 0.93 25.77 -9.42
C TRP A 77 -0.08 26.91 -9.13
N PRO A 78 -1.06 26.74 -8.23
CA PRO A 78 -2.18 27.68 -8.07
C PRO A 78 -1.74 29.14 -7.90
N ASP A 79 -0.71 29.40 -7.10
CA ASP A 79 -0.25 30.75 -6.76
C ASP A 79 0.96 31.22 -7.58
N HIS A 80 1.51 30.39 -8.46
CA HIS A 80 2.79 30.66 -9.10
C HIS A 80 2.85 30.24 -10.57
N THR A 81 1.72 30.03 -11.24
CA THR A 81 1.67 29.51 -12.61
C THR A 81 2.49 30.33 -13.58
N LEU A 82 2.29 31.65 -13.63
CA LEU A 82 3.02 32.55 -14.53
C LEU A 82 4.53 32.56 -14.25
N VAL A 83 4.92 32.56 -12.99
CA VAL A 83 6.34 32.51 -12.59
C VAL A 83 6.98 31.21 -13.07
N ARG A 84 6.30 30.08 -12.90
CA ARG A 84 6.81 28.77 -13.36
C ARG A 84 6.87 28.65 -14.88
N LEU A 85 5.89 29.18 -15.59
CA LEU A 85 5.94 29.25 -17.05
C LEU A 85 7.11 30.09 -17.56
N ASN A 86 7.40 31.23 -16.91
CA ASN A 86 8.55 32.06 -17.25
C ASN A 86 9.88 31.33 -16.97
N GLU A 87 9.98 30.62 -15.87
CA GLU A 87 11.15 29.76 -15.58
C GLU A 87 11.33 28.71 -16.68
N ILE A 88 10.27 28.00 -17.06
CA ILE A 88 10.28 26.99 -18.14
C ILE A 88 10.66 27.62 -19.48
N ALA A 89 10.15 28.81 -19.80
CA ALA A 89 10.49 29.51 -21.04
C ALA A 89 11.97 29.90 -21.12
N ARG A 90 12.58 30.32 -20.00
CA ARG A 90 13.96 30.78 -19.91
C ARG A 90 14.99 29.66 -19.80
N HIS A 91 14.66 28.56 -19.15
CA HIS A 91 15.60 27.45 -18.92
C HIS A 91 15.66 26.51 -20.12
N ARG A 92 16.84 26.38 -20.71
CA ARG A 92 17.12 25.45 -21.83
C ARG A 92 17.96 24.24 -21.42
N GLU A 93 18.20 24.08 -20.11
CA GLU A 93 19.13 23.08 -19.62
C GLU A 93 18.53 21.67 -19.74
N MET A 94 19.33 20.74 -20.29
CA MET A 94 19.03 19.31 -20.22
C MET A 94 19.57 18.76 -18.91
N PHE A 95 18.80 17.88 -18.27
CA PHE A 95 19.26 17.15 -17.11
C PHE A 95 20.21 16.03 -17.54
N THR A 96 21.33 15.93 -16.86
CA THR A 96 22.19 14.75 -16.92
C THR A 96 22.03 14.02 -15.60
N ILE A 97 21.61 12.76 -15.66
CA ILE A 97 21.41 11.91 -14.49
C ILE A 97 22.57 10.92 -14.43
N ASP A 98 23.35 11.01 -13.37
CA ASP A 98 24.45 10.07 -13.07
C ASP A 98 23.97 9.14 -11.94
N VAL A 99 23.64 7.91 -12.30
CA VAL A 99 23.18 6.90 -11.36
C VAL A 99 24.38 6.19 -10.75
N ARG A 100 24.61 6.41 -9.48
CA ARG A 100 25.65 5.71 -8.73
C ARG A 100 25.02 4.69 -7.80
N ARG A 101 25.05 3.44 -8.20
CA ARG A 101 24.70 2.35 -7.31
C ARG A 101 25.80 2.18 -6.27
N GLN A 102 25.48 2.46 -5.01
CA GLN A 102 26.34 2.00 -3.92
C GLN A 102 26.14 0.49 -3.78
N ARG A 103 27.23 -0.27 -3.89
CA ARG A 103 27.22 -1.75 -3.86
C ARG A 103 26.41 -2.30 -2.69
N GLN A 104 25.77 -3.43 -2.92
CA GLN A 104 24.88 -4.25 -2.07
C GLN A 104 25.15 -4.31 -0.56
N ASN A 105 26.37 -4.01 -0.11
CA ASN A 105 26.76 -4.10 1.30
C ASN A 105 25.98 -3.19 2.26
N TYR A 106 25.44 -2.07 1.78
CA TYR A 106 24.68 -1.15 2.64
C TYR A 106 23.24 -1.62 2.83
N SER A 107 22.62 -2.13 1.79
CA SER A 107 21.28 -2.73 1.81
C SER A 107 21.26 -3.96 2.73
N ASN A 108 22.23 -4.87 2.58
CA ASN A 108 22.34 -6.08 3.39
C ASN A 108 22.54 -5.79 4.89
N ARG A 109 23.31 -4.76 5.24
CA ARG A 109 23.49 -4.38 6.65
C ARG A 109 22.21 -3.85 7.28
N ARG A 110 21.43 -3.05 6.53
CA ARG A 110 20.14 -2.55 7.03
C ARG A 110 19.16 -3.70 7.22
N MET A 111 19.08 -4.62 6.27
CA MET A 111 18.23 -5.79 6.37
C MET A 111 18.63 -6.67 7.55
N SER A 112 19.92 -6.88 7.78
CA SER A 112 20.42 -7.64 8.95
C SER A 112 20.01 -6.97 10.26
N LEU A 113 20.16 -5.65 10.38
CA LEU A 113 19.73 -4.90 11.56
C LEU A 113 18.21 -4.96 11.75
N TRP A 114 17.44 -4.76 10.69
CA TRP A 114 16.00 -4.86 10.72
C TRP A 114 15.54 -6.26 11.18
N THR A 115 16.13 -7.31 10.61
CA THR A 115 15.84 -8.71 10.99
C THR A 115 16.18 -8.97 12.45
N SER A 116 17.32 -8.46 12.94
CA SER A 116 17.70 -8.57 14.36
C SER A 116 16.71 -7.86 15.27
N GLN A 117 16.23 -6.67 14.88
CA GLN A 117 15.19 -5.95 15.65
C GLN A 117 13.89 -6.74 15.74
N VAL A 118 13.45 -7.38 14.64
CA VAL A 118 12.27 -8.26 14.65
C VAL A 118 12.50 -9.47 15.55
N ALA A 119 13.67 -10.11 15.47
CA ALA A 119 14.03 -11.24 16.31
C ALA A 119 14.03 -10.87 17.81
N ASP A 120 14.65 -9.75 18.17
CA ASP A 120 14.70 -9.26 19.55
C ASP A 120 13.31 -8.90 20.07
N ALA A 121 12.47 -8.25 19.24
CA ALA A 121 11.11 -7.93 19.62
C ALA A 121 10.24 -9.20 19.82
N THR A 122 10.44 -10.23 18.98
CA THR A 122 9.79 -11.53 19.16
C THR A 122 10.21 -12.19 20.48
N ARG A 123 11.52 -12.18 20.77
CA ARG A 123 12.03 -12.69 22.05
C ARG A 123 11.46 -11.94 23.26
N HIS A 124 11.33 -10.63 23.17
CA HIS A 124 10.72 -9.82 24.24
C HIS A 124 9.23 -10.08 24.41
N LEU A 125 8.51 -10.37 23.32
CA LEU A 125 7.07 -10.63 23.37
C LEU A 125 6.76 -12.02 23.92
N LEU A 126 7.49 -13.06 23.44
CA LEU A 126 7.19 -14.46 23.70
C LEU A 126 8.11 -15.11 24.73
N GLY A 127 9.21 -14.47 25.12
CA GLY A 127 10.26 -15.08 25.96
C GLY A 127 11.13 -16.10 25.24
N LEU A 128 10.92 -16.33 23.92
CA LEU A 128 11.60 -17.31 23.09
C LEU A 128 12.18 -16.65 21.83
N ALA A 129 13.33 -17.12 21.38
CA ALA A 129 13.85 -16.69 20.08
C ALA A 129 13.01 -17.29 18.93
N PRO A 130 12.93 -16.64 17.76
CA PRO A 130 12.18 -17.17 16.61
C PRO A 130 12.56 -18.61 16.23
N SER A 131 13.83 -18.98 16.36
CA SER A 131 14.32 -20.34 16.09
C SER A 131 13.97 -21.37 17.16
N GLU A 132 13.45 -20.93 18.31
CA GLU A 132 13.09 -21.76 19.48
C GLU A 132 11.58 -21.88 19.64
N LEU A 133 10.80 -21.34 18.66
CA LEU A 133 9.35 -21.44 18.69
C LEU A 133 8.91 -22.91 18.62
N PRO A 134 8.09 -23.36 19.57
CA PRO A 134 7.61 -24.72 19.57
C PRO A 134 6.61 -24.95 18.41
N PRO A 135 6.43 -26.21 17.95
CA PRO A 135 5.59 -26.53 16.79
C PRO A 135 4.14 -26.06 16.86
N GLU A 136 3.63 -25.91 18.10
CA GLU A 136 2.25 -25.43 18.35
C GLU A 136 2.09 -23.91 18.14
N VAL A 137 3.19 -23.15 18.01
CA VAL A 137 3.15 -21.71 17.74
C VAL A 137 3.29 -21.48 16.25
N GLY A 138 2.18 -21.11 15.61
CA GLY A 138 2.17 -20.69 14.22
C GLY A 138 2.55 -19.22 14.06
N VAL A 139 3.17 -18.92 12.94
CA VAL A 139 3.52 -17.55 12.54
C VAL A 139 2.77 -17.19 11.26
N HIS A 140 1.99 -16.12 11.32
CA HIS A 140 1.27 -15.58 10.19
C HIS A 140 1.89 -14.25 9.77
N ILE A 141 2.54 -14.22 8.61
CA ILE A 141 3.08 -12.98 8.04
C ILE A 141 1.94 -12.27 7.31
N VAL A 142 1.71 -11.00 7.66
CA VAL A 142 0.70 -10.16 7.00
C VAL A 142 1.40 -8.91 6.48
N SER A 143 1.39 -8.69 5.17
CA SER A 143 1.80 -7.42 4.57
C SER A 143 0.55 -6.59 4.30
N SER A 144 0.47 -5.42 4.93
CA SER A 144 -0.71 -4.55 4.89
C SER A 144 -0.33 -3.08 5.15
N ASN A 145 -1.31 -2.22 5.25
CA ASN A 145 -1.12 -0.84 5.71
C ASN A 145 -0.91 -0.72 7.23
N THR A 146 -0.60 -1.77 7.92
CA THR A 146 -0.44 -1.96 9.36
C THR A 146 -1.63 -1.54 10.23
N HIS A 147 -2.22 -0.38 9.99
CA HIS A 147 -3.32 0.14 10.83
C HIS A 147 -4.61 -0.67 10.72
N SER A 148 -4.95 -1.27 9.57
CA SER A 148 -6.20 -2.03 9.44
C SER A 148 -6.21 -3.27 10.35
N VAL A 149 -5.09 -3.99 10.39
CA VAL A 149 -4.92 -5.16 11.29
C VAL A 149 -5.01 -4.74 12.76
N THR A 150 -4.30 -3.65 13.14
CA THR A 150 -4.35 -3.15 14.50
C THR A 150 -5.74 -2.64 14.90
N ASN A 151 -6.43 -1.96 14.01
CA ASN A 151 -7.79 -1.46 14.28
C ASN A 151 -8.76 -2.61 14.57
N CYS A 152 -8.66 -3.69 13.81
CA CYS A 152 -9.51 -4.86 13.99
C CYS A 152 -9.20 -5.64 15.27
N LEU A 153 -7.94 -5.72 15.70
CA LEU A 153 -7.51 -6.56 16.81
C LEU A 153 -7.35 -5.80 18.14
N ASN A 154 -7.30 -4.47 18.12
CA ASN A 154 -7.08 -3.70 19.34
C ASN A 154 -8.41 -3.41 20.09
N PRO A 155 -8.60 -3.92 21.32
CA PRO A 155 -9.81 -3.70 22.10
C PRO A 155 -10.13 -2.24 22.42
N TRP A 156 -9.15 -1.35 22.30
CA TRP A 156 -9.32 0.08 22.51
C TRP A 156 -10.50 0.66 21.71
N PHE A 157 -10.70 0.17 20.48
CA PHE A 157 -11.79 0.63 19.60
C PHE A 157 -13.17 0.25 20.14
N ARG A 158 -13.30 -0.89 20.82
CA ARG A 158 -14.58 -1.30 21.46
C ARG A 158 -14.96 -0.33 22.59
N VAL A 159 -13.99 0.00 23.43
CA VAL A 159 -14.18 0.90 24.57
C VAL A 159 -14.39 2.35 24.11
N ASN A 160 -13.59 2.82 23.15
CA ASN A 160 -13.59 4.23 22.74
C ASN A 160 -14.49 4.55 21.53
N GLY A 161 -15.10 3.55 20.91
CA GLY A 161 -16.00 3.74 19.76
C GLY A 161 -17.11 4.78 20.02
N PRO A 162 -17.85 4.73 21.14
CA PRO A 162 -18.86 5.74 21.47
C PRO A 162 -18.30 7.16 21.56
N LYS A 163 -17.10 7.34 22.13
CA LYS A 163 -16.41 8.64 22.24
C LYS A 163 -16.02 9.19 20.87
N ILE A 164 -15.47 8.34 20.00
CA ILE A 164 -15.11 8.73 18.62
C ILE A 164 -16.35 9.16 17.83
N ARG A 165 -17.45 8.41 17.94
CA ARG A 165 -18.71 8.74 17.27
C ARG A 165 -19.34 10.04 17.83
N ALA A 166 -19.25 10.30 19.14
CA ALA A 166 -19.70 11.56 19.74
C ALA A 166 -18.88 12.74 19.21
N TRP A 167 -17.55 12.60 19.21
CA TRP A 167 -16.62 13.59 18.62
C TRP A 167 -16.96 13.92 17.16
N ALA A 168 -17.25 12.87 16.35
CA ALA A 168 -17.62 13.05 14.96
C ALA A 168 -18.96 13.81 14.78
N ARG A 169 -19.97 13.53 15.63
CA ARG A 169 -21.26 14.24 15.59
C ARG A 169 -21.10 15.71 15.94
N GLU A 170 -20.32 16.05 16.96
CA GLU A 170 -20.05 17.44 17.35
C GLU A 170 -19.41 18.25 16.21
N ARG A 171 -18.66 17.61 15.31
CA ARG A 171 -17.94 18.23 14.20
C ARG A 171 -18.62 18.07 12.84
N ASP A 172 -19.80 17.48 12.82
CA ASP A 172 -20.52 17.14 11.57
C ASP A 172 -19.60 16.43 10.55
N HIS A 173 -18.86 15.42 11.03
CA HIS A 173 -17.87 14.72 10.23
C HIS A 173 -18.51 14.10 8.97
N PRO A 174 -17.93 14.27 7.76
CA PRO A 174 -18.54 13.86 6.50
C PRO A 174 -18.83 12.35 6.44
N ASP A 175 -18.01 11.53 7.08
CA ASP A 175 -18.16 10.08 7.06
C ASP A 175 -19.39 9.57 7.85
N LEU A 176 -20.05 10.42 8.63
CA LEU A 176 -21.35 10.10 9.25
C LEU A 176 -22.51 10.10 8.25
N ARG A 177 -22.32 10.67 7.06
CA ARG A 177 -23.34 10.76 5.99
C ARG A 177 -23.17 9.66 4.94
N VAL A 178 -22.12 8.85 5.07
CA VAL A 178 -21.83 7.72 4.18
C VAL A 178 -22.58 6.49 4.66
N GLU A 179 -23.17 5.74 3.75
CA GLU A 179 -23.66 4.39 4.04
C GLU A 179 -22.47 3.42 4.08
N TRP A 180 -22.33 2.72 5.18
CA TRP A 180 -21.24 1.79 5.43
C TRP A 180 -21.77 0.37 5.53
N ASN A 181 -21.06 -0.59 4.98
CA ASN A 181 -21.41 -2.00 5.08
C ASN A 181 -21.40 -2.49 6.55
N PHE A 182 -20.43 -1.99 7.31
CA PHE A 182 -20.30 -2.31 8.74
C PHE A 182 -20.15 -1.02 9.55
N ASP A 183 -20.77 -0.99 10.71
CA ASP A 183 -20.65 0.13 11.66
C ASP A 183 -19.20 0.45 12.04
N ASP A 184 -18.35 -0.58 12.05
CA ASP A 184 -16.93 -0.43 12.39
C ASP A 184 -16.11 0.19 11.26
N ASP A 185 -16.55 0.09 10.00
CA ASP A 185 -15.91 0.79 8.87
C ASP A 185 -16.00 2.30 9.05
N ALA A 186 -17.19 2.79 9.45
CA ALA A 186 -17.36 4.19 9.81
C ALA A 186 -16.45 4.60 10.96
N LEU A 187 -16.38 3.76 12.00
CA LEU A 187 -15.55 4.02 13.18
C LEU A 187 -14.06 4.14 12.79
N TYR A 188 -13.55 3.21 11.98
CA TYR A 188 -12.14 3.20 11.56
C TYR A 188 -11.80 4.35 10.61
N SER A 189 -12.73 4.74 9.74
CA SER A 189 -12.57 5.91 8.88
C SER A 189 -12.48 7.20 9.70
N ILE A 190 -13.42 7.42 10.59
CA ILE A 190 -13.50 8.59 11.49
C ILE A 190 -12.27 8.64 12.41
N ALA A 191 -11.84 7.51 12.95
CA ALA A 191 -10.69 7.42 13.85
C ALA A 191 -9.43 8.05 13.27
N ARG A 192 -9.24 8.00 11.97
CA ARG A 192 -8.11 8.64 11.28
C ARG A 192 -8.08 10.16 11.51
N SER A 193 -9.25 10.81 11.47
CA SER A 193 -9.38 12.25 11.73
C SER A 193 -9.29 12.54 13.22
N TYR A 194 -9.90 11.68 14.04
CA TYR A 194 -9.86 11.75 15.49
C TYR A 194 -8.42 11.74 16.03
N PHE A 195 -7.54 10.84 15.58
CA PHE A 195 -6.15 10.79 16.02
C PHE A 195 -5.29 11.97 15.57
N LYS A 196 -5.69 12.72 14.54
CA LYS A 196 -4.98 13.95 14.14
C LYS A 196 -5.21 15.09 15.14
N GLU A 197 -6.40 15.18 15.68
CA GLU A 197 -6.76 16.19 16.68
C GLU A 197 -6.41 15.71 18.10
N GLU A 198 -6.81 14.49 18.45
CA GLU A 198 -6.64 13.90 19.77
C GLU A 198 -5.34 13.05 19.85
N LYS A 199 -4.20 13.73 19.85
CA LYS A 199 -2.89 13.05 19.86
C LYS A 199 -2.67 12.13 21.06
N PHE A 200 -3.37 12.37 22.17
CA PHE A 200 -3.31 11.52 23.35
C PHE A 200 -3.97 10.17 23.11
N ALA A 201 -5.06 10.13 22.37
CA ALA A 201 -5.76 8.90 22.02
C ALA A 201 -4.90 7.88 21.25
N ALA A 202 -4.00 8.38 20.40
CA ALA A 202 -3.05 7.49 19.69
C ALA A 202 -2.06 6.79 20.66
N ARG A 203 -1.70 7.46 21.77
CA ARG A 203 -0.86 6.87 22.83
C ARG A 203 -1.64 5.86 23.67
N GLU A 204 -2.91 6.15 23.98
CA GLU A 204 -3.79 5.20 24.66
C GLU A 204 -4.00 3.92 23.84
N LEU A 205 -4.26 4.07 22.53
CA LEU A 205 -4.37 2.94 21.60
C LEU A 205 -3.11 2.04 21.67
N GLU A 206 -1.93 2.65 21.65
CA GLU A 206 -0.68 1.90 21.72
C GLU A 206 -0.47 1.25 23.09
N GLN A 207 -0.85 1.93 24.17
CA GLN A 207 -0.75 1.39 25.52
C GLN A 207 -1.67 0.18 25.69
N VAL A 208 -2.95 0.29 25.34
CA VAL A 208 -3.91 -0.81 25.39
C VAL A 208 -3.43 -1.96 24.49
N GLY A 209 -2.97 -1.64 23.28
CA GLY A 209 -2.38 -2.66 22.42
C GLY A 209 -1.26 -3.47 23.11
N ARG A 210 -0.36 -2.81 23.84
CA ARG A 210 0.72 -3.50 24.59
C ARG A 210 0.19 -4.40 25.70
N GLU A 211 -0.89 -4.02 26.36
CA GLU A 211 -1.53 -4.83 27.41
C GLU A 211 -2.13 -6.11 26.83
N TYR A 212 -2.52 -6.07 25.55
CA TYR A 212 -3.11 -7.20 24.81
C TYR A 212 -2.14 -7.81 23.77
N GLY A 213 -0.84 -7.74 24.00
CA GLY A 213 0.15 -8.45 23.18
C GLY A 213 0.44 -7.83 21.81
N ILE A 214 -0.02 -6.60 21.53
CA ILE A 214 0.27 -5.88 20.30
C ILE A 214 1.52 -5.00 20.50
N ARG A 215 2.59 -5.29 19.80
CA ARG A 215 3.88 -4.58 19.87
C ARG A 215 4.22 -3.94 18.54
N ARG A 216 4.46 -2.63 18.55
CA ARG A 216 4.87 -1.86 17.39
C ARG A 216 6.35 -1.53 17.47
N LEU A 217 7.12 -1.89 16.44
CA LEU A 217 8.50 -1.50 16.27
C LEU A 217 8.54 -0.16 15.52
N ARG A 218 8.98 0.90 16.21
CA ARG A 218 9.03 2.26 15.63
C ARG A 218 10.31 2.53 14.85
N ASP A 219 11.43 2.03 15.38
CA ASP A 219 12.72 2.15 14.70
C ASP A 219 13.01 0.86 13.94
N THR A 220 12.90 0.93 12.65
CA THR A 220 13.05 -0.21 11.74
C THR A 220 14.33 -0.10 10.91
N ALA A 221 15.43 0.24 11.54
CA ALA A 221 16.77 0.34 10.93
C ALA A 221 16.80 1.23 9.67
N SER A 222 15.98 2.28 9.64
CA SER A 222 15.83 3.17 8.48
C SER A 222 15.37 2.50 7.18
N THR A 223 14.72 1.33 7.27
CA THR A 223 14.11 0.67 6.10
C THR A 223 12.84 1.38 5.64
N GLY A 224 12.19 2.09 6.56
CA GLY A 224 10.86 2.67 6.35
C GLY A 224 9.72 1.66 6.48
N ILE A 225 10.02 0.38 6.72
CA ILE A 225 9.01 -0.68 6.86
C ILE A 225 8.71 -0.87 8.35
N GLU A 226 7.52 -0.43 8.74
CA GLU A 226 6.99 -0.66 10.09
C GLU A 226 6.67 -2.14 10.29
N VAL A 227 6.86 -2.59 11.53
CA VAL A 227 6.53 -3.97 11.95
C VAL A 227 5.67 -3.91 13.20
N GLN A 228 4.66 -4.77 13.24
CA GLN A 228 3.86 -5.02 14.42
C GLN A 228 3.88 -6.54 14.71
N LEU A 229 4.13 -6.89 15.94
CA LEU A 229 4.03 -8.27 16.44
C LEU A 229 2.78 -8.37 17.30
N ILE A 230 1.97 -9.37 17.04
CA ILE A 230 0.70 -9.58 17.73
C ILE A 230 0.66 -11.02 18.23
N ASP A 231 0.59 -11.17 19.54
CA ASP A 231 0.45 -12.47 20.21
C ASP A 231 -1.04 -12.75 20.43
N LEU A 232 -1.60 -13.65 19.64
CA LEU A 232 -3.04 -13.98 19.70
C LEU A 232 -3.43 -14.59 21.02
N SER A 233 -2.52 -15.25 21.75
CA SER A 233 -2.82 -15.80 23.07
C SER A 233 -3.22 -14.75 24.11
N GLN A 234 -2.80 -13.51 23.93
CA GLN A 234 -3.13 -12.38 24.80
C GLN A 234 -4.44 -11.69 24.41
N LEU A 235 -5.08 -12.12 23.31
CA LEU A 235 -6.35 -11.58 22.82
C LEU A 235 -7.56 -12.45 23.15
N THR A 236 -7.39 -13.56 23.87
CA THR A 236 -8.44 -14.57 24.10
C THR A 236 -9.67 -14.06 24.84
N ASP A 237 -9.52 -13.06 25.71
CA ASP A 237 -10.63 -12.44 26.44
C ASP A 237 -10.91 -11.00 25.91
N ALA A 238 -10.30 -10.62 24.79
CA ALA A 238 -10.42 -9.27 24.23
C ALA A 238 -11.64 -9.15 23.30
N GLU A 239 -12.35 -8.03 23.40
CA GLU A 239 -13.36 -7.67 22.40
C GLU A 239 -12.69 -7.10 21.15
N VAL A 240 -12.43 -7.92 20.16
CA VAL A 240 -11.91 -7.54 18.84
C VAL A 240 -13.04 -7.17 17.86
N ASP A 241 -12.73 -6.87 16.62
CA ASP A 241 -13.72 -6.65 15.56
C ASP A 241 -14.63 -7.90 15.45
N ARG A 242 -15.94 -7.69 15.48
CA ARG A 242 -16.95 -8.77 15.56
C ARG A 242 -16.92 -9.71 14.36
N GLU A 243 -16.51 -9.20 13.21
CA GLU A 243 -16.46 -9.95 11.96
C GLU A 243 -15.26 -10.91 11.87
N ILE A 244 -14.33 -10.85 12.82
CA ILE A 244 -13.17 -11.75 12.87
C ILE A 244 -13.51 -13.03 13.64
N GLY A 245 -14.40 -12.94 14.62
CA GLY A 245 -14.67 -14.00 15.57
C GLY A 245 -13.78 -13.92 16.82
N ALA A 246 -14.10 -14.76 17.80
CA ALA A 246 -13.38 -14.79 19.07
C ALA A 246 -12.05 -15.55 18.94
N VAL A 247 -11.00 -15.01 19.52
CA VAL A 247 -9.72 -15.72 19.66
C VAL A 247 -9.86 -16.78 20.74
N GLY A 248 -9.66 -18.06 20.38
CA GLY A 248 -9.79 -19.18 21.30
C GLY A 248 -8.68 -19.22 22.35
N LYS A 249 -8.98 -19.74 23.54
CA LYS A 249 -8.00 -19.84 24.66
C LYS A 249 -6.78 -20.70 24.34
N GLN A 250 -6.88 -21.55 23.33
CA GLN A 250 -5.80 -22.43 22.90
C GLN A 250 -4.94 -21.82 21.78
N ASN A 251 -5.39 -20.72 21.19
CA ASN A 251 -4.67 -20.07 20.11
C ASN A 251 -3.36 -19.44 20.65
N ARG A 252 -2.24 -19.91 20.14
CA ARG A 252 -0.89 -19.46 20.50
C ARG A 252 -0.15 -18.84 19.33
N ASP A 253 -0.84 -18.64 18.23
CA ASP A 253 -0.22 -18.12 17.02
C ASP A 253 0.12 -16.65 17.16
N ILE A 254 1.09 -16.23 16.38
CA ILE A 254 1.53 -14.83 16.30
C ILE A 254 1.32 -14.27 14.89
N ILE A 255 0.98 -13.00 14.81
CA ILE A 255 0.96 -12.27 13.56
C ILE A 255 2.17 -11.34 13.50
N VAL A 256 2.93 -11.44 12.41
CA VAL A 256 3.97 -10.49 12.03
C VAL A 256 3.40 -9.61 10.93
N ASN A 257 2.86 -8.45 11.32
CA ASN A 257 2.26 -7.50 10.41
C ASN A 257 3.30 -6.46 9.98
N ILE A 258 3.53 -6.34 8.68
CA ILE A 258 4.51 -5.42 8.09
C ILE A 258 3.83 -4.42 7.18
N ASP A 259 4.37 -3.20 7.15
CA ASP A 259 3.95 -2.18 6.20
C ASP A 259 4.35 -2.57 4.77
N TYR A 260 3.74 -1.94 3.78
CA TYR A 260 4.01 -2.19 2.38
C TYR A 260 5.49 -2.02 2.03
N ALA A 261 6.03 -3.03 1.39
CA ALA A 261 7.33 -3.01 0.77
C ALA A 261 7.18 -3.23 -0.74
N PHE A 262 7.95 -2.53 -1.57
CA PHE A 262 7.81 -2.54 -3.01
C PHE A 262 9.04 -3.12 -3.68
N GLY A 263 8.86 -3.79 -4.84
CA GLY A 263 9.92 -4.28 -5.69
C GLY A 263 10.97 -5.13 -4.94
N GLU A 264 12.25 -4.86 -5.16
CA GLU A 264 13.38 -5.57 -4.55
C GLU A 264 13.36 -5.51 -3.00
N GLN A 265 12.84 -4.43 -2.43
CA GLN A 265 12.69 -4.34 -0.96
C GLN A 265 11.70 -5.38 -0.44
N ALA A 266 10.59 -5.59 -1.13
CA ALA A 266 9.60 -6.60 -0.80
C ALA A 266 10.24 -8.00 -0.76
N GLU A 267 11.06 -8.29 -1.76
CA GLU A 267 11.82 -9.54 -1.86
C GLU A 267 12.75 -9.74 -0.64
N HIS A 268 13.53 -8.74 -0.29
CA HIS A 268 14.44 -8.81 0.85
C HIS A 268 13.71 -8.96 2.19
N ILE A 269 12.63 -8.21 2.40
CA ILE A 269 11.85 -8.26 3.63
C ILE A 269 11.23 -9.64 3.82
N ILE A 270 10.52 -10.15 2.81
CA ILE A 270 9.86 -11.44 2.94
C ILE A 270 10.86 -12.59 3.10
N ARG A 271 11.95 -12.60 2.34
CA ARG A 271 13.01 -13.60 2.49
C ARG A 271 13.55 -13.64 3.92
N ASN A 272 13.86 -12.48 4.51
CA ASN A 272 14.38 -12.44 5.87
C ASN A 272 13.37 -12.93 6.91
N LEU A 273 12.09 -12.64 6.75
CA LEU A 273 11.05 -13.15 7.64
C LEU A 273 10.88 -14.67 7.50
N LEU A 274 10.87 -15.20 6.26
CA LEU A 274 10.79 -16.63 6.02
C LEU A 274 12.01 -17.36 6.62
N MET A 275 13.20 -16.82 6.49
CA MET A 275 14.40 -17.38 7.11
C MET A 275 14.38 -17.27 8.64
N LEU A 276 13.82 -16.20 9.19
CA LEU A 276 13.77 -15.95 10.63
C LEU A 276 12.81 -16.92 11.35
N PHE A 277 11.62 -17.14 10.77
CA PHE A 277 10.58 -17.95 11.40
C PHE A 277 10.50 -19.39 10.84
N GLY A 278 11.06 -19.62 9.66
CA GLY A 278 11.21 -20.94 9.08
C GLY A 278 9.93 -21.76 9.06
N ARG A 279 9.98 -22.97 9.59
CA ARG A 279 8.85 -23.92 9.61
C ARG A 279 7.69 -23.50 10.51
N SER A 280 7.86 -22.52 11.37
CA SER A 280 6.76 -21.94 12.15
C SER A 280 5.81 -21.10 11.27
N VAL A 281 6.20 -20.70 10.06
CA VAL A 281 5.34 -19.95 9.15
C VAL A 281 4.17 -20.82 8.67
N ARG A 282 2.96 -20.45 9.09
CA ARG A 282 1.69 -21.11 8.71
C ARG A 282 1.03 -20.44 7.52
N SER A 283 1.14 -19.12 7.42
CA SER A 283 0.61 -18.40 6.27
C SER A 283 1.39 -17.15 5.94
N VAL A 284 1.34 -16.77 4.66
CA VAL A 284 1.76 -15.46 4.15
C VAL A 284 0.56 -14.80 3.49
N ASN A 285 0.19 -13.65 4.02
CA ASN A 285 -1.01 -12.94 3.63
C ASN A 285 -0.63 -11.56 3.12
N PHE A 286 -1.13 -11.21 1.97
CA PHE A 286 -0.89 -9.93 1.34
C PHE A 286 -2.20 -9.19 1.12
N LEU A 287 -2.26 -7.97 1.62
CA LEU A 287 -3.34 -7.02 1.39
C LEU A 287 -2.74 -5.79 0.75
N GLY A 288 -2.99 -5.57 -0.54
CA GLY A 288 -2.41 -4.47 -1.28
C GLY A 288 -3.45 -3.56 -1.93
N LYS A 289 -2.92 -2.57 -2.65
CA LYS A 289 -3.64 -1.77 -3.62
C LYS A 289 -3.19 -2.15 -5.01
N ALA A 290 -4.08 -2.07 -5.97
CA ALA A 290 -3.74 -2.33 -7.35
C ALA A 290 -4.50 -1.39 -8.29
N GLY A 291 -3.91 -1.16 -9.47
CA GLY A 291 -4.62 -0.60 -10.60
C GLY A 291 -5.43 -1.67 -11.31
N ALA A 292 -6.72 -1.44 -11.55
CA ALA A 292 -7.57 -2.39 -12.25
C ALA A 292 -7.45 -2.28 -13.76
N LEU A 293 -7.28 -3.44 -14.42
CA LEU A 293 -7.52 -3.60 -15.84
C LEU A 293 -8.94 -4.12 -16.11
N LEU A 294 -9.55 -4.76 -15.09
CA LEU A 294 -10.93 -5.21 -15.05
C LEU A 294 -11.56 -4.74 -13.73
N GLY A 295 -12.83 -4.33 -13.76
CA GLY A 295 -13.55 -3.89 -12.56
C GLY A 295 -13.54 -2.38 -12.36
N ARG A 296 -13.93 -1.94 -11.17
CA ARG A 296 -14.06 -0.54 -10.76
C ARG A 296 -13.34 -0.27 -9.44
N ARG A 297 -13.17 1.00 -9.09
CA ARG A 297 -12.59 1.40 -7.79
C ARG A 297 -13.42 0.80 -6.64
N GLY A 298 -12.73 0.25 -5.64
CA GLY A 298 -13.37 -0.43 -4.52
C GLY A 298 -13.60 -1.94 -4.72
N ASP A 299 -13.54 -2.47 -5.95
CA ASP A 299 -13.54 -3.90 -6.18
C ASP A 299 -12.28 -4.56 -5.61
N VAL A 300 -12.31 -5.89 -5.48
CA VAL A 300 -11.17 -6.67 -5.01
C VAL A 300 -10.65 -7.58 -6.12
N LEU A 301 -9.33 -7.67 -6.23
CA LEU A 301 -8.65 -8.57 -7.14
C LEU A 301 -8.00 -9.70 -6.32
N ALA A 302 -8.30 -10.95 -6.70
CA ALA A 302 -7.68 -12.15 -6.15
C ALA A 302 -6.86 -12.83 -7.25
N PRO A 303 -5.51 -12.71 -7.23
CA PRO A 303 -4.68 -13.22 -8.30
C PRO A 303 -4.67 -14.74 -8.37
N THR A 304 -4.68 -15.27 -9.61
CA THR A 304 -4.44 -16.68 -9.92
C THR A 304 -3.03 -16.94 -10.40
N ALA A 305 -2.32 -15.90 -10.80
CA ALA A 305 -0.92 -15.92 -11.20
C ALA A 305 -0.34 -14.51 -11.11
N PHE A 306 0.97 -14.42 -11.02
CA PHE A 306 1.71 -13.20 -11.28
C PHE A 306 2.48 -13.27 -12.60
N ILE A 307 2.56 -12.13 -13.31
CA ILE A 307 3.35 -11.93 -14.52
C ILE A 307 4.36 -10.84 -14.23
N GLU A 308 5.65 -11.16 -14.31
CA GLU A 308 6.71 -10.16 -14.14
C GLU A 308 6.90 -9.38 -15.45
N GLN A 309 6.74 -8.06 -15.40
CA GLN A 309 6.76 -7.21 -16.60
C GLN A 309 8.07 -7.31 -17.40
N SER A 310 9.22 -7.36 -16.70
CA SER A 310 10.54 -7.33 -17.35
C SER A 310 10.93 -8.63 -18.05
N THR A 311 10.47 -9.75 -17.54
CA THR A 311 10.86 -11.10 -18.02
C THR A 311 9.73 -11.85 -18.69
N GLU A 312 8.49 -11.35 -18.59
CA GLU A 312 7.25 -12.03 -18.97
C GLU A 312 7.08 -13.41 -18.31
N LEU A 313 7.76 -13.61 -17.17
CA LEU A 313 7.65 -14.85 -16.41
C LEU A 313 6.26 -14.97 -15.79
N PHE A 314 5.55 -16.04 -16.16
CA PHE A 314 4.25 -16.38 -15.63
C PHE A 314 4.40 -17.35 -14.45
N GLN A 315 3.94 -16.95 -13.28
CA GLN A 315 4.03 -17.71 -12.04
C GLN A 315 2.62 -18.03 -11.52
N PRO A 316 2.09 -19.24 -11.72
CA PRO A 316 0.78 -19.62 -11.21
C PRO A 316 0.79 -19.69 -9.69
N LEU A 317 -0.28 -19.19 -9.08
CA LEU A 317 -0.52 -19.26 -7.63
C LEU A 317 -1.35 -20.51 -7.28
N PRO A 318 -1.21 -21.05 -6.07
CA PRO A 318 -2.16 -22.02 -5.54
C PRO A 318 -3.60 -21.49 -5.59
N GLU A 319 -4.54 -22.35 -5.91
CA GLU A 319 -5.95 -21.98 -5.97
C GLU A 319 -6.45 -21.54 -4.59
N GLN A 320 -7.11 -20.38 -4.53
CA GLN A 320 -7.71 -19.92 -3.28
C GLN A 320 -8.95 -20.77 -2.96
N PRO A 321 -9.15 -21.16 -1.68
CA PRO A 321 -10.36 -21.89 -1.28
C PRO A 321 -11.63 -21.11 -1.68
N LYS A 322 -12.62 -21.83 -2.17
CA LYS A 322 -13.90 -21.21 -2.59
C LYS A 322 -14.60 -20.51 -1.43
N GLU A 323 -14.48 -21.07 -0.24
CA GLU A 323 -15.02 -20.54 1.01
C GLU A 323 -14.37 -19.20 1.36
N SER A 324 -13.05 -19.06 1.14
CA SER A 324 -12.31 -17.81 1.34
C SER A 324 -12.81 -16.72 0.41
N LEU A 325 -12.95 -17.03 -0.89
CA LEU A 325 -13.48 -16.09 -1.87
C LEU A 325 -14.95 -15.74 -1.62
N GLN A 326 -15.74 -16.69 -1.15
CA GLN A 326 -17.15 -16.45 -0.81
C GLN A 326 -17.25 -15.56 0.43
N GLY A 327 -16.50 -15.85 1.50
CA GLY A 327 -16.45 -15.03 2.70
C GLY A 327 -16.02 -13.59 2.41
N LEU A 328 -15.12 -13.40 1.44
CA LEU A 328 -14.73 -12.07 0.98
C LEU A 328 -15.87 -11.36 0.23
N ARG A 329 -16.59 -12.07 -0.66
CA ARG A 329 -17.77 -11.53 -1.38
C ARG A 329 -18.90 -11.14 -0.41
N ASP A 330 -19.13 -11.93 0.60
CA ASP A 330 -20.17 -11.68 1.60
C ASP A 330 -19.92 -10.40 2.43
N ARG A 331 -18.65 -9.97 2.50
CA ARG A 331 -18.22 -8.73 3.17
C ARG A 331 -18.20 -7.51 2.26
N LEU A 332 -18.39 -7.69 0.95
CA LEU A 332 -18.30 -6.65 -0.07
C LEU A 332 -19.68 -6.32 -0.63
N GLU A 333 -20.49 -5.53 0.10
CA GLU A 333 -21.77 -5.08 -0.45
C GLU A 333 -21.55 -4.18 -1.68
N GLY A 334 -22.08 -4.61 -2.81
CA GLY A 334 -22.07 -3.81 -4.04
C GLY A 334 -20.73 -3.74 -4.78
N ASN A 335 -19.64 -4.31 -4.26
CA ASN A 335 -18.35 -4.47 -4.94
C ASN A 335 -18.13 -5.93 -5.33
N GLU A 336 -17.29 -6.14 -6.36
CA GLU A 336 -17.04 -7.48 -6.91
C GLU A 336 -15.64 -7.99 -6.56
N VAL A 337 -15.49 -9.33 -6.56
CA VAL A 337 -14.20 -10.02 -6.47
C VAL A 337 -13.86 -10.59 -7.83
N HIS A 338 -12.85 -10.03 -8.49
CA HIS A 338 -12.34 -10.50 -9.77
C HIS A 338 -11.14 -11.41 -9.57
N THR A 339 -11.12 -12.53 -10.25
CA THR A 339 -10.01 -13.50 -10.22
C THR A 339 -9.33 -13.56 -11.57
N GLY A 340 -7.99 -13.60 -11.58
CA GLY A 340 -7.21 -13.69 -12.81
C GLY A 340 -5.73 -13.37 -12.59
N PRO A 341 -4.90 -13.47 -13.61
CA PRO A 341 -3.50 -13.07 -13.52
C PRO A 341 -3.35 -11.60 -13.20
N MET A 342 -2.28 -11.24 -12.48
CA MET A 342 -1.91 -9.85 -12.21
C MET A 342 -0.51 -9.57 -12.75
N LEU A 343 -0.32 -8.34 -13.24
CA LEU A 343 0.96 -7.85 -13.75
C LEU A 343 1.74 -7.16 -12.64
N THR A 344 2.93 -7.66 -12.32
CA THR A 344 3.89 -6.94 -11.47
C THR A 344 4.73 -6.00 -12.32
N ALA A 345 4.51 -4.70 -12.17
CA ALA A 345 5.19 -3.65 -12.92
C ALA A 345 6.46 -3.18 -12.20
N GLU A 346 7.47 -2.78 -12.98
CA GLU A 346 8.72 -2.24 -12.44
C GLU A 346 8.60 -0.79 -11.92
N GLY A 347 7.61 -0.03 -12.42
CA GLY A 347 7.40 1.35 -12.01
C GLY A 347 6.00 1.86 -12.37
N THR A 348 5.54 2.84 -11.59
CA THR A 348 4.17 3.38 -11.70
C THR A 348 3.95 4.21 -12.97
N LEU A 349 4.99 4.89 -13.48
CA LEU A 349 4.90 5.86 -14.56
C LEU A 349 5.20 5.29 -15.94
N LEU A 350 5.71 4.05 -16.04
CA LEU A 350 6.03 3.40 -17.31
C LEU A 350 4.85 2.64 -17.94
N GLN A 351 3.67 2.79 -17.40
CA GLN A 351 2.46 2.13 -17.86
C GLN A 351 1.94 2.82 -19.12
N ASN A 352 2.07 2.19 -20.29
CA ASN A 352 1.44 2.69 -21.49
C ASN A 352 0.17 1.90 -21.83
N ARG A 353 -0.80 2.57 -22.43
CA ARG A 353 -2.12 2.00 -22.73
C ARG A 353 -2.07 0.83 -23.69
N LEU A 354 -1.14 0.83 -24.66
CA LEU A 354 -1.02 -0.25 -25.62
C LEU A 354 -0.56 -1.54 -24.89
N MET A 355 0.45 -1.43 -24.06
CA MET A 355 0.95 -2.52 -23.23
C MET A 355 -0.14 -3.04 -22.27
N LEU A 356 -0.82 -2.17 -21.54
CA LEU A 356 -1.88 -2.57 -20.62
C LEU A 356 -3.05 -3.26 -21.32
N ASN A 357 -3.43 -2.78 -22.51
CA ASN A 357 -4.46 -3.44 -23.32
C ASN A 357 -3.99 -4.83 -23.82
N PHE A 358 -2.71 -4.98 -24.19
CA PHE A 358 -2.14 -6.28 -24.52
C PHE A 358 -2.27 -7.26 -23.36
N TYR A 359 -1.82 -6.91 -22.16
CA TYR A 359 -1.94 -7.77 -20.99
C TYR A 359 -3.41 -8.08 -20.65
N ARG A 360 -4.29 -7.07 -20.71
CA ARG A 360 -5.72 -7.26 -20.46
C ARG A 360 -6.37 -8.25 -21.42
N HIS A 361 -6.10 -8.14 -22.72
CA HIS A 361 -6.82 -8.91 -23.73
C HIS A 361 -6.16 -10.23 -24.09
N ILE A 362 -4.84 -10.30 -24.07
CA ILE A 362 -4.09 -11.50 -24.43
C ILE A 362 -3.82 -12.38 -23.21
N TRP A 363 -3.34 -11.79 -22.14
CA TRP A 363 -3.03 -12.52 -20.90
C TRP A 363 -4.21 -12.59 -19.92
N GLN A 364 -5.34 -11.98 -20.22
CA GLN A 364 -6.52 -11.90 -19.36
C GLN A 364 -6.21 -11.31 -17.97
N THR A 365 -5.25 -10.39 -17.90
CA THR A 365 -4.77 -9.80 -16.67
C THR A 365 -5.85 -8.89 -16.07
N VAL A 366 -6.17 -9.09 -14.80
CA VAL A 366 -7.24 -8.34 -14.10
C VAL A 366 -6.73 -7.05 -13.45
N GLY A 367 -5.45 -6.97 -13.12
CA GLY A 367 -4.87 -5.79 -12.47
C GLY A 367 -3.35 -5.71 -12.59
N ILE A 368 -2.82 -4.61 -12.09
CA ILE A 368 -1.40 -4.26 -12.07
C ILE A 368 -1.00 -3.80 -10.68
N GLU A 369 0.13 -4.30 -10.21
CA GLU A 369 0.73 -3.99 -8.91
C GLU A 369 2.27 -4.00 -9.01
N MET A 370 3.04 -3.91 -7.93
CA MET A 370 4.49 -3.71 -7.99
C MET A 370 5.30 -4.68 -7.10
N GLU A 371 4.69 -5.65 -6.44
CA GLU A 371 5.34 -6.47 -5.42
C GLU A 371 5.04 -7.98 -5.45
N GLY A 372 3.94 -8.38 -6.07
CA GLY A 372 3.43 -9.75 -6.00
C GLY A 372 4.42 -10.80 -6.45
N THR A 373 5.06 -10.62 -7.61
CA THR A 373 6.10 -11.53 -8.11
C THR A 373 7.28 -11.64 -7.14
N HIS A 374 7.70 -10.53 -6.53
CA HIS A 374 8.82 -10.49 -5.59
C HIS A 374 8.53 -11.29 -4.33
N TYR A 375 7.32 -11.15 -3.76
CA TYR A 375 6.87 -11.96 -2.62
C TYR A 375 6.81 -13.43 -2.98
N TYR A 376 6.10 -13.76 -4.06
CA TYR A 376 5.82 -15.14 -4.41
C TYR A 376 7.10 -15.92 -4.77
N ARG A 377 8.04 -15.31 -5.47
CA ARG A 377 9.33 -15.91 -5.80
C ARG A 377 10.07 -16.36 -4.54
N GLN A 378 10.15 -15.51 -3.53
CA GLN A 378 10.86 -15.84 -2.29
C GLN A 378 10.15 -16.89 -1.46
N ILE A 379 8.82 -16.91 -1.48
CA ILE A 379 8.04 -17.95 -0.81
C ILE A 379 8.28 -19.30 -1.51
N LEU A 380 8.23 -19.33 -2.83
CA LEU A 380 8.44 -20.54 -3.63
C LEU A 380 9.86 -21.10 -3.42
N GLU A 381 10.89 -20.24 -3.49
CA GLU A 381 12.27 -20.63 -3.24
C GLU A 381 12.46 -21.19 -1.82
N SER A 382 11.89 -20.53 -0.81
CA SER A 382 11.98 -20.95 0.60
C SER A 382 11.27 -22.30 0.82
N SER A 383 10.15 -22.53 0.17
CA SER A 383 9.43 -23.80 0.21
C SER A 383 10.24 -24.92 -0.44
N GLN A 384 10.78 -24.69 -1.64
CA GLN A 384 11.63 -25.66 -2.35
C GLN A 384 12.89 -26.04 -1.57
N LEU A 385 13.45 -25.11 -0.79
CA LEU A 385 14.58 -25.34 0.08
C LEU A 385 14.20 -26.00 1.42
N GLY A 386 12.90 -26.25 1.68
CA GLY A 386 12.40 -26.80 2.93
C GLY A 386 12.55 -25.87 4.14
N VAL A 387 12.77 -24.58 3.91
CA VAL A 387 12.81 -23.54 4.95
C VAL A 387 11.41 -23.31 5.51
N VAL A 388 10.42 -23.24 4.64
CA VAL A 388 9.01 -23.08 4.98
C VAL A 388 8.24 -24.31 4.49
N SER A 389 7.18 -24.70 5.19
CA SER A 389 6.33 -25.82 4.79
C SER A 389 5.62 -25.54 3.45
N GLU A 390 5.54 -26.54 2.60
CA GLU A 390 4.71 -26.48 1.37
C GLU A 390 3.21 -26.30 1.67
N GLU A 391 2.79 -26.64 2.89
CA GLU A 391 1.41 -26.48 3.37
C GLU A 391 1.11 -25.05 3.85
N ALA A 392 2.13 -24.16 3.90
CA ALA A 392 1.93 -22.78 4.29
C ALA A 392 0.92 -22.09 3.34
N ARG A 393 -0.13 -21.53 3.92
CA ARG A 393 -1.20 -20.91 3.13
C ARG A 393 -0.79 -19.56 2.58
N LEU A 394 -1.12 -19.33 1.31
CA LEU A 394 -0.83 -18.08 0.62
C LEU A 394 -2.11 -17.37 0.26
N ARG A 395 -2.27 -16.12 0.71
CA ARG A 395 -3.43 -15.28 0.41
C ARG A 395 -2.96 -13.94 -0.13
N PHE A 396 -3.31 -13.68 -1.36
CA PHE A 396 -3.03 -12.40 -2.01
C PHE A 396 -4.36 -11.75 -2.39
N PHE A 397 -4.63 -10.57 -1.84
CA PHE A 397 -5.81 -9.78 -2.16
C PHE A 397 -5.44 -8.33 -2.36
N TYR A 398 -6.03 -7.71 -3.38
CA TYR A 398 -5.77 -6.31 -3.69
C TYR A 398 -7.11 -5.58 -3.83
N TYR A 399 -7.25 -4.42 -3.22
CA TYR A 399 -8.38 -3.56 -3.53
C TYR A 399 -8.00 -2.55 -4.61
N VAL A 400 -8.95 -2.27 -5.50
CA VAL A 400 -8.75 -1.39 -6.64
C VAL A 400 -8.69 0.06 -6.19
N SER A 401 -7.55 0.70 -6.40
CA SER A 401 -7.33 2.12 -6.08
C SER A 401 -7.48 3.03 -7.30
N ASP A 402 -7.14 2.55 -8.49
CA ASP A 402 -7.10 3.32 -9.72
C ASP A 402 -7.39 2.46 -10.96
N LYS A 403 -7.60 3.11 -12.09
CA LYS A 403 -7.93 2.46 -13.37
C LYS A 403 -7.01 3.00 -14.47
N PRO A 404 -5.83 2.40 -14.68
CA PRO A 404 -4.80 2.93 -15.58
C PRO A 404 -5.24 3.05 -17.05
N LEU A 405 -6.26 2.31 -17.49
CA LEU A 405 -6.80 2.38 -18.85
C LEU A 405 -7.80 3.51 -19.08
N GLU A 406 -8.31 4.14 -18.03
CA GLU A 406 -9.23 5.25 -18.18
C GLU A 406 -8.51 6.53 -18.62
N THR A 407 -9.08 7.24 -19.58
CA THR A 407 -8.45 8.40 -20.24
C THR A 407 -8.29 9.63 -19.34
N LYS A 408 -9.15 9.73 -18.33
CA LYS A 408 -9.15 10.85 -17.36
C LYS A 408 -8.76 10.40 -15.95
N ALA A 409 -8.30 9.14 -15.79
CA ALA A 409 -7.89 8.64 -14.50
C ALA A 409 -6.58 9.29 -14.07
N ASN A 410 -6.62 9.98 -12.95
CA ASN A 410 -5.43 10.41 -12.27
C ASN A 410 -4.96 9.25 -11.37
N LEU A 411 -3.84 8.62 -11.73
CA LEU A 411 -3.24 7.51 -10.97
C LEU A 411 -2.91 7.88 -9.52
N SER A 412 -2.79 9.18 -9.24
CA SER A 412 -2.56 9.71 -7.89
C SER A 412 -3.85 10.19 -7.21
N ALA A 413 -5.03 10.03 -7.83
CA ALA A 413 -6.27 10.43 -7.21
C ALA A 413 -6.51 9.62 -5.94
N ARG A 414 -6.69 10.34 -4.83
CA ARG A 414 -6.99 9.73 -3.55
C ARG A 414 -8.34 9.00 -3.63
N LEU A 415 -8.40 7.77 -3.08
CA LEU A 415 -9.66 7.09 -2.85
C LEU A 415 -10.49 7.88 -1.83
N GLU A 416 -11.75 8.07 -2.14
CA GLU A 416 -12.70 8.55 -1.14
C GLU A 416 -12.88 7.47 -0.04
N PRO A 417 -13.19 7.88 1.19
CA PRO A 417 -13.34 6.91 2.28
C PRO A 417 -14.31 5.77 1.96
N HIS A 418 -15.45 6.07 1.36
CA HIS A 418 -16.47 5.08 0.97
C HIS A 418 -16.03 4.12 -0.13
N GLU A 419 -15.02 4.47 -0.93
CA GLU A 419 -14.45 3.58 -1.96
C GLU A 419 -13.34 2.68 -1.41
N GLY A 420 -12.54 3.20 -0.47
CA GLY A 420 -11.31 2.53 -0.03
C GLY A 420 -11.42 1.79 1.29
N VAL A 421 -12.25 2.25 2.22
CA VAL A 421 -12.37 1.65 3.56
C VAL A 421 -13.08 0.29 3.53
N PRO A 422 -14.26 0.14 2.89
CA PRO A 422 -14.94 -1.14 2.87
C PRO A 422 -14.10 -2.30 2.32
N PRO A 423 -13.47 -2.22 1.12
CA PRO A 423 -12.69 -3.32 0.61
C PRO A 423 -11.41 -3.58 1.43
N LEU A 424 -10.78 -2.54 1.98
CA LEU A 424 -9.64 -2.69 2.87
C LEU A 424 -10.00 -3.55 4.09
N TYR A 425 -11.10 -3.22 4.77
CA TYR A 425 -11.51 -3.97 5.97
C TYR A 425 -12.16 -5.30 5.65
N ALA A 426 -12.83 -5.46 4.51
CA ALA A 426 -13.31 -6.76 4.05
C ALA A 426 -12.15 -7.76 3.89
N ILE A 427 -11.06 -7.35 3.22
CA ILE A 427 -9.86 -8.19 3.07
C ILE A 427 -9.19 -8.42 4.43
N THR A 428 -9.02 -7.37 5.25
CA THR A 428 -8.39 -7.49 6.57
C THR A 428 -9.15 -8.49 7.44
N ARG A 429 -10.47 -8.37 7.54
CA ARG A 429 -11.34 -9.29 8.31
C ARG A 429 -11.30 -10.70 7.77
N GLN A 430 -11.29 -10.87 6.44
CA GLN A 430 -11.20 -12.21 5.83
C GLN A 430 -9.88 -12.89 6.22
N ILE A 431 -8.76 -12.21 6.09
CA ILE A 431 -7.45 -12.74 6.48
C ILE A 431 -7.41 -13.06 7.97
N LEU A 432 -7.84 -12.13 8.82
CA LEU A 432 -7.79 -12.32 10.27
C LEU A 432 -8.75 -13.40 10.77
N SER A 433 -9.96 -13.49 10.22
CA SER A 433 -10.91 -14.56 10.59
C SER A 433 -10.37 -15.96 10.25
N GLU A 434 -9.69 -16.11 9.12
CA GLU A 434 -9.06 -17.38 8.76
C GLU A 434 -7.86 -17.70 9.66
N ILE A 435 -7.01 -16.73 9.96
CA ILE A 435 -5.88 -16.91 10.90
C ILE A 435 -6.40 -17.34 12.27
N VAL A 436 -7.42 -16.66 12.80
CA VAL A 436 -8.00 -17.00 14.10
C VAL A 436 -8.63 -18.38 14.09
N ALA A 437 -9.37 -18.74 13.02
CA ALA A 437 -9.96 -20.07 12.89
C ALA A 437 -8.90 -21.19 12.80
N GLU A 438 -7.81 -20.95 12.07
CA GLU A 438 -6.68 -21.90 11.98
C GLU A 438 -6.04 -22.16 13.34
N GLY A 439 -5.71 -21.10 14.08
CA GLY A 439 -5.12 -21.21 15.40
C GLY A 439 -6.06 -21.81 16.45
N ASN A 440 -7.38 -21.58 16.31
CA ASN A 440 -8.37 -22.19 17.19
C ASN A 440 -8.52 -23.71 16.95
N ASN A 441 -8.35 -24.18 15.71
CA ASN A 441 -8.50 -25.57 15.31
C ASN A 441 -7.18 -26.38 15.35
N GLY A 442 -6.05 -25.71 15.44
CA GLY A 442 -4.72 -26.30 15.28
C GLY A 442 -4.28 -27.31 16.33
N GLN A 443 -5.09 -27.58 17.35
CA GLN A 443 -4.80 -28.56 18.40
C GLN A 443 -5.74 -29.77 18.44
N GLU A 444 -6.75 -29.85 17.60
CA GLU A 444 -7.62 -31.07 17.55
C GLU A 444 -6.95 -32.23 16.78
N ASN A 445 -5.84 -31.97 16.06
CA ASN A 445 -5.14 -32.94 15.21
C ASN A 445 -3.67 -33.18 15.57
N ALA A 446 -3.18 -32.73 16.73
CA ALA A 446 -1.79 -32.94 17.17
C ALA A 446 -1.64 -34.07 18.19
#